data_85610ff1c7db5e3c5d1dc16c5b128091
#
_entry.id   85610ff1c7db5e3c5d1dc16c5b128091
#
_cell.length_a   1.000
_cell.length_b   1.000
_cell.length_c   1.000
_cell.angle_alpha   90.00
_cell.angle_beta   90.00
_cell.angle_gamma   90.00
#
_symmetry.space_group_name_H-M   'P 1'
#
loop_
_entity.id
_entity.type
_entity.pdbx_description
1 polymer ?
#
loop_
_entity_poly.entity_id
_entity_poly.type
_entity_poly.pdbx_seq_one_letter_code
_entity_poly.pdbx_strand_id
1 'polypeptide(L)'
;MELMYSSTRNDKVKLTASQAILKGLADDGGLFVPERIPALDVPMDTLADMSYQETAYEVMSRFFTDFTEDELKDCIKKAYDSKFDTPEIAPLVDADGAYYLELFHGPTIAFKDMALSILPHLLITSARKNQVKNDIVILTATSGDTGKAALAGFADVEGTKIVVFYPKNGVSPIQEKQMITQKGANTCVVGIHGNFDQAQTGVKKMFNDTALEAELDVAGYQFSSANSINIGRLIPQVAYYVYAYAKLYKNGAIAKDEKINVVVPTGNFGNILAAFYAKNMGLPIAKLICASNENKVLYDFFSTGTYDRNRDFILTSSPSMDILISSNLERLIYRIAGNDAEKNTKMMEELSTDGKYAITDEMRAQLADFYGNYTSEEETAKTIKKLYEDTGYIIDTHTAVAAGVYDKYKKDTGDTETKTVIASTASPFKFTRSIMDAIDPKYDAMGDFELVDELSRIGNVKVPQAIEEIRTAPVLHDTVCEVEEMPQVVKKFLGV
;
A
#
# COMPACT_ATOMS: atom_id res chain seq x y z
N MET A 1 -4.90 7.39 28.23
CA MET A 1 -6.24 6.77 27.95
C MET A 1 -6.06 5.94 26.71
N GLU A 2 -6.45 4.67 26.76
CA GLU A 2 -6.31 3.73 25.65
C GLU A 2 -7.14 4.19 24.43
N LEU A 3 -6.57 4.10 23.24
CA LEU A 3 -7.25 4.44 21.99
C LEU A 3 -7.98 3.20 21.47
N MET A 4 -9.31 3.27 21.42
CA MET A 4 -10.12 2.16 20.96
C MET A 4 -10.44 2.27 19.47
N TYR A 5 -10.77 1.13 18.88
CA TYR A 5 -11.11 0.97 17.47
C TYR A 5 -12.52 0.41 17.32
N SER A 6 -13.24 0.86 16.30
CA SER A 6 -14.55 0.33 15.95
C SER A 6 -14.65 0.10 14.44
N SER A 7 -15.66 -0.68 14.02
CA SER A 7 -15.97 -0.83 12.61
C SER A 7 -16.56 0.47 12.04
N THR A 8 -16.26 0.76 10.78
CA THR A 8 -16.92 1.83 10.01
C THR A 8 -18.41 1.60 9.83
N ARG A 9 -18.92 0.38 10.13
CA ARG A 9 -20.35 -0.01 9.98
C ARG A 9 -21.02 -0.32 11.30
N ASN A 10 -20.26 -0.44 12.41
CA ASN A 10 -20.78 -0.67 13.76
C ASN A 10 -19.83 -0.05 14.79
N ASP A 11 -20.24 1.05 15.38
CA ASP A 11 -19.48 1.78 16.38
C ASP A 11 -19.68 1.30 17.83
N LYS A 12 -20.56 0.32 18.04
CA LYS A 12 -20.90 -0.21 19.39
C LYS A 12 -19.85 -1.17 19.93
N VAL A 13 -19.19 -1.92 19.05
CA VAL A 13 -18.11 -2.85 19.41
C VAL A 13 -16.79 -2.12 19.39
N LYS A 14 -16.10 -2.11 20.56
CA LYS A 14 -14.80 -1.45 20.72
C LYS A 14 -13.71 -2.51 20.91
N LEU A 15 -12.62 -2.39 20.19
CA LEU A 15 -11.45 -3.25 20.24
C LEU A 15 -10.21 -2.42 20.56
N THR A 16 -9.22 -3.05 21.20
CA THR A 16 -7.87 -2.47 21.28
C THR A 16 -7.16 -2.53 19.92
N ALA A 17 -6.05 -1.85 19.77
CA ALA A 17 -5.28 -1.89 18.52
C ALA A 17 -4.83 -3.30 18.18
N SER A 18 -4.30 -4.06 19.16
CA SER A 18 -3.86 -5.44 18.93
C SER A 18 -5.00 -6.36 18.50
N GLN A 19 -6.19 -6.20 19.05
CA GLN A 19 -7.38 -6.95 18.63
C GLN A 19 -7.81 -6.60 17.21
N ALA A 20 -7.81 -5.32 16.86
CA ALA A 20 -8.17 -4.85 15.51
C ALA A 20 -7.16 -5.31 14.44
N ILE A 21 -5.84 -5.28 14.76
CA ILE A 21 -4.78 -5.78 13.87
C ILE A 21 -4.93 -7.28 13.65
N LEU A 22 -5.13 -8.05 14.72
CA LEU A 22 -5.26 -9.51 14.66
C LEU A 22 -6.47 -9.93 13.83
N LYS A 23 -7.60 -9.25 14.04
CA LYS A 23 -8.84 -9.53 13.31
C LYS A 23 -8.80 -9.06 11.86
N GLY A 24 -8.14 -7.94 11.58
CA GLY A 24 -7.91 -7.38 10.24
C GLY A 24 -9.15 -6.77 9.60
N LEU A 25 -10.31 -7.42 9.68
CA LEU A 25 -11.60 -6.98 9.14
C LEU A 25 -12.70 -7.21 10.19
N ALA A 26 -13.69 -6.33 10.27
CA ALA A 26 -14.81 -6.49 11.17
C ALA A 26 -15.81 -7.54 10.65
N ASP A 27 -16.58 -8.18 11.56
CA ASP A 27 -17.55 -9.23 11.21
C ASP A 27 -18.70 -8.72 10.32
N ASP A 28 -18.99 -7.44 10.40
CA ASP A 28 -19.98 -6.74 9.55
C ASP A 28 -19.42 -6.34 8.17
N GLY A 29 -18.18 -6.71 7.87
CA GLY A 29 -17.46 -6.35 6.64
C GLY A 29 -16.96 -4.91 6.62
N GLY A 30 -17.14 -4.14 7.70
CA GLY A 30 -16.60 -2.80 7.85
C GLY A 30 -15.10 -2.80 8.20
N LEU A 31 -14.48 -1.64 8.09
CA LEU A 31 -13.05 -1.46 8.34
C LEU A 31 -12.82 -0.88 9.74
N PHE A 32 -11.79 -1.35 10.44
CA PHE A 32 -11.45 -0.76 11.73
C PHE A 32 -10.87 0.65 11.57
N VAL A 33 -11.39 1.57 12.40
CA VAL A 33 -10.93 2.95 12.52
C VAL A 33 -10.71 3.29 13.99
N PRO A 34 -9.71 4.12 14.32
CA PRO A 34 -9.56 4.64 15.69
C PRO A 34 -10.68 5.61 16.02
N GLU A 35 -11.11 5.68 17.27
CA GLU A 35 -12.18 6.62 17.71
C GLU A 35 -11.84 8.07 17.40
N ARG A 36 -10.57 8.42 17.44
CA ARG A 36 -10.02 9.72 17.06
C ARG A 36 -8.66 9.54 16.40
N ILE A 37 -8.25 10.49 15.58
CA ILE A 37 -6.87 10.60 15.12
C ILE A 37 -6.10 11.37 16.19
N PRO A 38 -5.08 10.77 16.83
CA PRO A 38 -4.32 11.43 17.90
C PRO A 38 -3.45 12.54 17.32
N ALA A 39 -3.21 13.59 18.12
CA ALA A 39 -2.27 14.65 17.76
C ALA A 39 -0.81 14.15 17.84
N LEU A 40 0.05 14.72 17.00
CA LEU A 40 1.51 14.50 17.04
C LEU A 40 2.15 15.61 17.88
N ASP A 41 2.16 15.42 19.19
CA ASP A 41 2.65 16.43 20.15
C ASP A 41 4.19 16.35 20.31
N VAL A 42 4.92 16.38 19.20
CA VAL A 42 6.40 16.40 19.17
C VAL A 42 6.85 17.66 18.45
N PRO A 43 7.77 18.46 19.05
CA PRO A 43 8.30 19.63 18.36
C PRO A 43 8.98 19.27 17.04
N MET A 44 8.80 20.11 16.01
CA MET A 44 9.35 19.84 14.68
C MET A 44 10.88 19.75 14.70
N ASP A 45 11.55 20.57 15.52
CA ASP A 45 13.02 20.50 15.68
C ASP A 45 13.47 19.12 16.20
N THR A 46 12.68 18.51 17.09
CA THR A 46 12.95 17.16 17.59
C THR A 46 12.72 16.10 16.51
N LEU A 47 11.59 16.18 15.79
CA LEU A 47 11.30 15.27 14.68
C LEU A 47 12.34 15.32 13.57
N ALA A 48 12.87 16.52 13.29
CA ALA A 48 13.87 16.74 12.25
C ALA A 48 15.16 15.93 12.48
N ASP A 49 15.54 15.73 13.74
CA ASP A 49 16.75 14.99 14.11
C ASP A 49 16.53 13.47 14.26
N MET A 50 15.29 13.02 14.25
CA MET A 50 14.95 11.60 14.37
C MET A 50 15.33 10.80 13.14
N SER A 51 15.74 9.55 13.36
CA SER A 51 15.79 8.50 12.35
C SER A 51 14.38 8.11 11.90
N TYR A 52 14.29 7.34 10.81
CA TYR A 52 12.99 6.79 10.38
C TYR A 52 12.33 5.93 11.48
N GLN A 53 13.11 5.08 12.15
CA GLN A 53 12.62 4.19 13.21
C GLN A 53 12.08 4.97 14.41
N GLU A 54 12.77 6.04 14.82
CA GLU A 54 12.30 6.91 15.91
C GLU A 54 11.01 7.65 15.52
N THR A 55 10.94 8.20 14.30
CA THR A 55 9.71 8.81 13.77
C THR A 55 8.56 7.80 13.69
N ALA A 56 8.84 6.58 13.24
CA ALA A 56 7.86 5.51 13.17
C ALA A 56 7.31 5.16 14.57
N TYR A 57 8.16 5.10 15.59
CA TYR A 57 7.74 4.89 16.97
C TYR A 57 6.86 6.05 17.47
N GLU A 58 7.26 7.30 17.26
CA GLU A 58 6.48 8.46 17.67
C GLU A 58 5.07 8.49 17.06
N VAL A 59 4.94 8.07 15.82
CA VAL A 59 3.64 7.97 15.15
C VAL A 59 2.85 6.77 15.67
N MET A 60 3.42 5.56 15.58
CA MET A 60 2.68 4.33 15.86
C MET A 60 2.28 4.19 17.32
N SER A 61 3.09 4.66 18.27
CA SER A 61 2.78 4.61 19.69
C SER A 61 1.51 5.38 20.07
N ARG A 62 1.13 6.39 19.30
CA ARG A 62 -0.11 7.14 19.50
C ARG A 62 -1.36 6.39 19.04
N PHE A 63 -1.19 5.48 18.09
CA PHE A 63 -2.29 4.65 17.57
C PHE A 63 -2.36 3.29 18.28
N PHE A 64 -1.23 2.65 18.53
CA PHE A 64 -1.14 1.31 19.10
C PHE A 64 -0.89 1.37 20.62
N THR A 65 -1.83 2.01 21.33
CA THR A 65 -1.69 2.37 22.73
C THR A 65 -1.71 1.20 23.72
N ASP A 66 -2.12 0.04 23.28
CA ASP A 66 -2.07 -1.21 24.05
C ASP A 66 -0.75 -1.99 23.86
N PHE A 67 0.12 -1.57 22.94
CA PHE A 67 1.48 -2.08 22.83
C PHE A 67 2.39 -1.38 23.84
N THR A 68 3.27 -2.12 24.49
CA THR A 68 4.32 -1.51 25.29
C THR A 68 5.38 -0.87 24.39
N GLU A 69 6.18 0.02 24.96
CA GLU A 69 7.30 0.66 24.25
C GLU A 69 8.26 -0.37 23.67
N ASP A 70 8.64 -1.38 24.48
CA ASP A 70 9.56 -2.45 24.05
C ASP A 70 8.97 -3.30 22.93
N GLU A 71 7.69 -3.66 23.01
CA GLU A 71 7.01 -4.43 21.97
C GLU A 71 7.00 -3.68 20.63
N LEU A 72 6.66 -2.41 20.66
CA LEU A 72 6.56 -1.62 19.45
C LEU A 72 7.93 -1.32 18.84
N LYS A 73 8.92 -0.99 19.67
CA LYS A 73 10.30 -0.79 19.23
C LYS A 73 10.92 -2.05 18.65
N ASP A 74 10.63 -3.24 19.22
CA ASP A 74 11.07 -4.52 18.68
C ASP A 74 10.45 -4.77 17.28
N CYS A 75 9.15 -4.53 17.12
CA CYS A 75 8.49 -4.62 15.81
C CYS A 75 9.13 -3.69 14.76
N ILE A 76 9.37 -2.43 15.13
CA ILE A 76 9.97 -1.42 14.26
C ILE A 76 11.40 -1.81 13.88
N LYS A 77 12.22 -2.24 14.84
CA LYS A 77 13.59 -2.66 14.61
C LYS A 77 13.69 -3.85 13.65
N LYS A 78 12.79 -4.82 13.77
CA LYS A 78 12.73 -5.99 12.89
C LYS A 78 12.23 -5.65 11.49
N ALA A 79 11.39 -4.63 11.37
CA ALA A 79 10.79 -4.21 10.12
C ALA A 79 11.74 -3.34 9.28
N TYR A 80 12.35 -2.33 9.88
CA TYR A 80 13.13 -1.30 9.18
C TYR A 80 14.62 -1.44 9.54
N ASP A 81 15.24 -2.46 9.02
CA ASP A 81 16.65 -2.80 9.23
C ASP A 81 17.45 -2.78 7.91
N SER A 82 18.55 -3.49 7.85
CA SER A 82 19.43 -3.60 6.68
C SER A 82 18.82 -4.28 5.45
N LYS A 83 17.58 -4.75 5.51
CA LYS A 83 16.83 -5.19 4.32
C LYS A 83 16.40 -4.03 3.42
N PHE A 84 16.40 -2.81 3.95
CA PHE A 84 16.30 -1.58 3.15
C PHE A 84 17.69 -1.17 2.69
N ASP A 85 17.83 -0.78 1.43
CA ASP A 85 19.14 -0.48 0.82
C ASP A 85 19.67 0.92 1.15
N THR A 86 18.91 1.71 1.92
CA THR A 86 19.32 3.00 2.47
C THR A 86 18.96 3.12 3.97
N PRO A 87 19.83 3.71 4.80
CA PRO A 87 19.52 3.96 6.21
C PRO A 87 18.40 4.99 6.43
N GLU A 88 18.11 5.81 5.43
CA GLU A 88 17.01 6.77 5.48
C GLU A 88 15.64 6.10 5.33
N ILE A 89 15.58 4.87 4.86
CA ILE A 89 14.37 4.06 4.62
C ILE A 89 13.43 4.67 3.55
N ALA A 90 13.13 5.96 3.65
CA ALA A 90 12.26 6.72 2.76
C ALA A 90 12.89 8.09 2.41
N PRO A 91 13.94 8.11 1.58
CA PRO A 91 14.63 9.34 1.21
C PRO A 91 13.78 10.22 0.29
N LEU A 92 14.15 11.50 0.23
CA LEU A 92 13.56 12.51 -0.66
C LEU A 92 14.55 12.85 -1.76
N VAL A 93 14.08 12.88 -3.00
CA VAL A 93 14.83 13.34 -4.18
C VAL A 93 14.16 14.59 -4.74
N ASP A 94 14.92 15.68 -4.87
CA ASP A 94 14.46 16.92 -5.52
C ASP A 94 14.62 16.79 -7.04
N ALA A 95 13.53 16.85 -7.78
CA ALA A 95 13.54 16.83 -9.25
C ALA A 95 12.33 17.58 -9.82
N ASP A 96 12.53 18.34 -10.88
CA ASP A 96 11.49 19.08 -11.64
C ASP A 96 10.53 19.91 -10.75
N GLY A 97 11.08 20.52 -9.68
CA GLY A 97 10.31 21.37 -8.78
C GLY A 97 9.38 20.65 -7.80
N ALA A 98 9.56 19.35 -7.59
CA ALA A 98 8.88 18.55 -6.59
C ALA A 98 9.87 17.66 -5.82
N TYR A 99 9.45 17.20 -4.65
CA TYR A 99 10.22 16.26 -3.83
C TYR A 99 9.60 14.87 -3.96
N TYR A 100 10.34 13.95 -4.56
CA TYR A 100 9.91 12.55 -4.71
C TYR A 100 10.28 11.77 -3.45
N LEU A 101 9.26 11.33 -2.72
CA LEU A 101 9.42 10.47 -1.54
C LEU A 101 9.56 9.04 -2.01
N GLU A 102 10.80 8.54 -2.04
CA GLU A 102 11.11 7.19 -2.52
C GLU A 102 10.76 6.13 -1.47
N LEU A 103 9.66 5.42 -1.68
CA LEU A 103 9.12 4.40 -0.77
C LEU A 103 9.48 2.97 -1.20
N PHE A 104 10.46 2.80 -2.07
CA PHE A 104 10.78 1.56 -2.75
C PHE A 104 12.17 0.98 -2.42
N HIS A 105 12.76 1.39 -1.32
CA HIS A 105 14.09 0.91 -0.89
C HIS A 105 14.05 -0.40 -0.10
N GLY A 106 12.88 -0.98 0.08
CA GLY A 106 12.69 -2.26 0.77
C GLY A 106 12.94 -3.49 -0.11
N PRO A 107 12.79 -4.69 0.47
CA PRO A 107 13.18 -5.97 -0.16
C PRO A 107 12.43 -6.32 -1.43
N THR A 108 11.29 -5.70 -1.72
CA THR A 108 10.54 -5.95 -2.94
C THR A 108 10.44 -4.73 -3.87
N ILE A 109 11.19 -3.68 -3.53
CA ILE A 109 11.32 -2.44 -4.30
C ILE A 109 9.98 -1.76 -4.64
N ALA A 110 9.03 -1.81 -3.68
CA ALA A 110 7.74 -1.11 -3.75
C ALA A 110 7.30 -0.63 -2.36
N PHE A 111 6.48 0.44 -2.30
CA PHE A 111 6.01 1.06 -1.05
C PHE A 111 5.29 0.10 -0.10
N LYS A 112 4.80 -1.01 -0.63
CA LYS A 112 4.11 -2.03 0.17
C LYS A 112 5.02 -2.63 1.26
N ASP A 113 6.34 -2.61 1.04
CA ASP A 113 7.33 -3.03 2.03
C ASP A 113 7.26 -2.18 3.30
N MET A 114 6.92 -0.89 3.19
CA MET A 114 6.82 0.02 4.33
C MET A 114 5.81 -0.44 5.39
N ALA A 115 4.78 -1.17 4.97
CA ALA A 115 3.77 -1.71 5.87
C ALA A 115 3.85 -3.24 6.02
N LEU A 116 4.25 -3.98 4.99
CA LEU A 116 4.32 -5.44 5.03
C LEU A 116 5.58 -5.97 5.71
N SER A 117 6.63 -5.16 5.86
CA SER A 117 7.78 -5.52 6.70
C SER A 117 7.45 -5.51 8.21
N ILE A 118 6.53 -4.67 8.66
CA ILE A 118 6.17 -4.57 10.07
C ILE A 118 4.94 -5.40 10.45
N LEU A 119 3.98 -5.59 9.53
CA LEU A 119 2.72 -6.27 9.82
C LEU A 119 2.89 -7.65 10.47
N PRO A 120 3.81 -8.53 10.03
CA PRO A 120 4.01 -9.84 10.67
C PRO A 120 4.35 -9.72 12.15
N HIS A 121 5.23 -8.80 12.50
CA HIS A 121 5.65 -8.56 13.89
C HIS A 121 4.54 -7.97 14.75
N LEU A 122 3.72 -7.06 14.18
CA LEU A 122 2.51 -6.55 14.84
C LEU A 122 1.48 -7.67 15.06
N LEU A 123 1.28 -8.55 14.06
CA LEU A 123 0.35 -9.68 14.18
C LEU A 123 0.78 -10.67 15.25
N ILE A 124 2.03 -11.09 15.29
CA ILE A 124 2.54 -12.02 16.30
C ILE A 124 2.49 -11.43 17.70
N THR A 125 2.86 -10.15 17.85
CA THR A 125 2.73 -9.45 19.13
C THR A 125 1.26 -9.35 19.54
N SER A 126 0.35 -9.04 18.60
CA SER A 126 -1.10 -9.02 18.85
C SER A 126 -1.64 -10.39 19.27
N ALA A 127 -1.23 -11.46 18.58
CA ALA A 127 -1.63 -12.83 18.94
C ALA A 127 -1.21 -13.18 20.36
N ARG A 128 0.04 -12.91 20.74
CA ARG A 128 0.56 -13.14 22.08
C ARG A 128 -0.22 -12.36 23.14
N LYS A 129 -0.51 -11.06 22.88
CA LYS A 129 -1.29 -10.20 23.79
C LYS A 129 -2.71 -10.72 24.01
N ASN A 130 -3.32 -11.26 22.98
CA ASN A 130 -4.68 -11.80 23.00
C ASN A 130 -4.72 -13.32 23.31
N GLN A 131 -3.60 -13.92 23.74
CA GLN A 131 -3.48 -15.32 24.14
C GLN A 131 -3.88 -16.32 23.04
N VAL A 132 -3.75 -15.93 21.78
CA VAL A 132 -3.95 -16.81 20.62
C VAL A 132 -2.77 -17.77 20.54
N LYS A 133 -3.07 -19.06 20.41
CA LYS A 133 -2.08 -20.15 20.38
C LYS A 133 -1.83 -20.68 18.96
N ASN A 134 -2.77 -20.44 18.06
CA ASN A 134 -2.70 -20.92 16.69
C ASN A 134 -1.68 -20.12 15.88
N ASP A 135 -0.96 -20.81 15.01
CA ASP A 135 -0.15 -20.15 13.99
C ASP A 135 -1.06 -19.39 12.99
N ILE A 136 -0.62 -18.23 12.59
CA ILE A 136 -1.39 -17.36 11.68
C ILE A 136 -1.09 -17.74 10.23
N VAL A 137 -2.11 -18.13 9.49
CA VAL A 137 -2.03 -18.46 8.07
C VAL A 137 -2.54 -17.27 7.23
N ILE A 138 -1.66 -16.66 6.47
CA ILE A 138 -2.00 -15.60 5.55
C ILE A 138 -2.34 -16.18 4.19
N LEU A 139 -3.53 -15.90 3.70
CA LEU A 139 -3.93 -16.18 2.33
C LEU A 139 -4.01 -14.88 1.53
N THR A 140 -3.40 -14.85 0.37
CA THR A 140 -3.40 -13.68 -0.50
C THR A 140 -3.56 -14.09 -1.96
N ALA A 141 -4.50 -13.45 -2.66
CA ALA A 141 -4.51 -13.40 -4.11
C ALA A 141 -3.80 -12.12 -4.56
N THR A 142 -2.98 -12.20 -5.61
CA THR A 142 -2.19 -11.07 -6.08
C THR A 142 -2.15 -10.94 -7.59
N SER A 143 -2.09 -9.71 -8.08
CA SER A 143 -1.71 -9.36 -9.45
C SER A 143 -0.20 -9.06 -9.59
N GLY A 144 0.62 -9.36 -8.55
CA GLY A 144 2.07 -9.20 -8.54
C GLY A 144 2.62 -8.61 -7.23
N ASP A 145 2.58 -7.31 -7.07
CA ASP A 145 3.32 -6.57 -6.03
C ASP A 145 2.94 -6.90 -4.58
N THR A 146 1.63 -6.97 -4.29
CA THR A 146 1.18 -7.20 -2.90
C THR A 146 1.57 -8.60 -2.42
N GLY A 147 1.43 -9.61 -3.29
CA GLY A 147 1.80 -10.98 -2.95
C GLY A 147 3.30 -11.10 -2.69
N LYS A 148 4.12 -10.52 -3.55
CA LYS A 148 5.58 -10.53 -3.35
C LYS A 148 5.99 -9.81 -2.06
N ALA A 149 5.44 -8.65 -1.78
CA ALA A 149 5.75 -7.90 -0.56
C ALA A 149 5.28 -8.65 0.71
N ALA A 150 4.11 -9.31 0.65
CA ALA A 150 3.65 -10.15 1.74
C ALA A 150 4.56 -11.38 1.95
N LEU A 151 4.94 -12.08 0.87
CA LEU A 151 5.90 -13.19 0.95
C LEU A 151 7.20 -12.77 1.61
N ALA A 152 7.80 -11.66 1.19
CA ALA A 152 9.05 -11.17 1.75
C ALA A 152 8.91 -10.74 3.22
N GLY A 153 7.79 -10.09 3.58
CA GLY A 153 7.54 -9.64 4.95
C GLY A 153 7.30 -10.80 5.94
N PHE A 154 6.60 -11.85 5.50
CA PHE A 154 6.28 -13.01 6.34
C PHE A 154 7.32 -14.14 6.27
N ALA A 155 8.29 -14.10 5.35
CA ALA A 155 9.31 -15.13 5.20
C ALA A 155 10.05 -15.38 6.52
N ASP A 156 10.03 -16.64 6.96
CA ASP A 156 10.70 -17.12 8.18
C ASP A 156 10.28 -16.40 9.49
N VAL A 157 9.13 -15.72 9.50
CA VAL A 157 8.55 -15.18 10.74
C VAL A 157 7.85 -16.31 11.49
N GLU A 158 8.39 -16.65 12.68
CA GLU A 158 7.87 -17.72 13.53
C GLU A 158 6.40 -17.48 13.90
N GLY A 159 5.59 -18.56 13.93
CA GLY A 159 4.15 -18.48 14.20
C GLY A 159 3.31 -18.01 13.01
N THR A 160 3.92 -17.93 11.81
CA THR A 160 3.19 -17.58 10.59
C THR A 160 3.40 -18.58 9.46
N LYS A 161 2.39 -18.70 8.60
CA LYS A 161 2.45 -19.34 7.28
C LYS A 161 1.86 -18.40 6.25
N ILE A 162 2.37 -18.42 5.02
CA ILE A 162 1.82 -17.60 3.97
C ILE A 162 1.64 -18.40 2.69
N VAL A 163 0.45 -18.30 2.08
CA VAL A 163 0.12 -18.87 0.78
C VAL A 163 -0.33 -17.74 -0.15
N VAL A 164 0.35 -17.61 -1.27
CA VAL A 164 0.05 -16.61 -2.30
C VAL A 164 -0.39 -17.28 -3.58
N PHE A 165 -1.57 -16.91 -4.05
CA PHE A 165 -2.13 -17.33 -5.32
C PHE A 165 -2.01 -16.21 -6.37
N TYR A 166 -1.52 -16.54 -7.56
CA TYR A 166 -1.41 -15.59 -8.66
C TYR A 166 -1.87 -16.20 -9.98
N PRO A 167 -2.45 -15.43 -10.92
CA PRO A 167 -2.78 -15.92 -12.25
C PRO A 167 -1.51 -16.24 -13.03
N LYS A 168 -1.32 -17.51 -13.44
CA LYS A 168 -0.07 -18.03 -14.04
C LYS A 168 0.44 -17.20 -15.24
N ASN A 169 -0.48 -16.60 -16.02
CA ASN A 169 -0.13 -15.78 -17.18
C ASN A 169 -0.60 -14.32 -17.02
N GLY A 170 -0.87 -13.88 -15.78
CA GLY A 170 -1.46 -12.58 -15.50
C GLY A 170 -0.55 -11.60 -14.72
N VAL A 171 0.76 -11.90 -14.63
CA VAL A 171 1.78 -11.06 -13.99
C VAL A 171 2.98 -10.91 -14.92
N SER A 172 3.79 -9.86 -14.73
CA SER A 172 5.00 -9.68 -15.54
C SER A 172 6.03 -10.77 -15.24
N PRO A 173 6.94 -11.09 -16.20
CA PRO A 173 7.99 -12.09 -15.98
C PRO A 173 8.87 -11.81 -14.77
N ILE A 174 9.19 -10.53 -14.50
CA ILE A 174 9.96 -10.12 -13.31
C ILE A 174 9.16 -10.37 -12.04
N GLN A 175 7.89 -9.97 -12.00
CA GLN A 175 7.02 -10.21 -10.84
C GLN A 175 6.81 -11.70 -10.57
N GLU A 176 6.57 -12.51 -11.61
CA GLU A 176 6.47 -13.95 -11.45
C GLU A 176 7.76 -14.51 -10.86
N LYS A 177 8.91 -14.16 -11.45
CA LYS A 177 10.20 -14.66 -11.00
C LYS A 177 10.50 -14.26 -9.56
N GLN A 178 10.15 -13.03 -9.16
CA GLN A 178 10.28 -12.61 -7.76
C GLN A 178 9.47 -13.48 -6.80
N MET A 179 8.29 -13.96 -7.20
CA MET A 179 7.43 -14.81 -6.36
C MET A 179 7.91 -16.26 -6.33
N ILE A 180 8.11 -16.89 -7.49
CA ILE A 180 8.46 -18.32 -7.57
C ILE A 180 9.87 -18.66 -7.07
N THR A 181 10.72 -17.66 -6.89
CA THR A 181 12.05 -17.79 -6.28
C THR A 181 12.11 -17.37 -4.81
N GLN A 182 10.97 -17.02 -4.20
CA GLN A 182 10.90 -16.58 -2.80
C GLN A 182 11.41 -17.67 -1.87
N LYS A 183 12.36 -17.30 -1.01
CA LYS A 183 12.87 -18.16 0.07
C LYS A 183 11.99 -18.03 1.31
N GLY A 184 12.02 -19.03 2.18
CA GLY A 184 11.32 -19.07 3.46
C GLY A 184 10.63 -20.40 3.68
N ALA A 185 10.88 -21.05 4.84
CA ALA A 185 10.32 -22.35 5.17
C ALA A 185 8.80 -22.31 5.39
N ASN A 186 8.24 -21.13 5.61
CA ASN A 186 6.83 -20.88 5.89
C ASN A 186 6.09 -20.24 4.71
N THR A 187 6.70 -20.21 3.50
CA THR A 187 6.13 -19.58 2.30
C THR A 187 5.66 -20.62 1.29
N CYS A 188 4.53 -20.35 0.62
CA CYS A 188 4.00 -21.14 -0.48
C CYS A 188 3.47 -20.20 -1.57
N VAL A 189 3.88 -20.44 -2.83
CA VAL A 189 3.41 -19.69 -3.99
C VAL A 189 2.77 -20.64 -4.99
N VAL A 190 1.59 -20.30 -5.47
CA VAL A 190 0.77 -21.16 -6.32
C VAL A 190 0.25 -20.37 -7.51
N GLY A 191 0.62 -20.81 -8.72
CA GLY A 191 -0.02 -20.33 -9.93
C GLY A 191 -1.42 -20.93 -10.07
N ILE A 192 -2.39 -20.17 -10.55
CA ILE A 192 -3.71 -20.71 -10.88
C ILE A 192 -3.99 -20.63 -12.39
N HIS A 193 -4.71 -21.61 -12.90
CA HIS A 193 -5.34 -21.53 -14.22
C HIS A 193 -6.60 -20.68 -14.10
N GLY A 194 -6.44 -19.36 -14.29
CA GLY A 194 -7.51 -18.37 -14.14
C GLY A 194 -6.97 -16.94 -14.12
N ASN A 195 -7.86 -16.00 -13.88
CA ASN A 195 -7.51 -14.59 -13.75
C ASN A 195 -7.43 -14.15 -12.25
N PHE A 196 -7.08 -12.90 -12.02
CA PHE A 196 -6.94 -12.34 -10.68
C PHE A 196 -8.25 -12.38 -9.87
N ASP A 197 -9.40 -12.09 -10.52
CA ASP A 197 -10.71 -12.10 -9.85
C ASP A 197 -11.11 -13.51 -9.38
N GLN A 198 -10.74 -14.53 -10.17
CA GLN A 198 -10.95 -15.93 -9.80
C GLN A 198 -10.06 -16.33 -8.62
N ALA A 199 -8.79 -15.93 -8.62
CA ALA A 199 -7.90 -16.13 -7.47
C ALA A 199 -8.45 -15.48 -6.20
N GLN A 200 -8.89 -14.22 -6.30
CA GLN A 200 -9.46 -13.47 -5.19
C GLN A 200 -10.76 -14.10 -4.67
N THR A 201 -11.60 -14.57 -5.58
CA THR A 201 -12.84 -15.27 -5.24
C THR A 201 -12.55 -16.60 -4.51
N GLY A 202 -11.55 -17.36 -4.96
CA GLY A 202 -11.10 -18.58 -4.31
C GLY A 202 -10.61 -18.33 -2.88
N VAL A 203 -9.78 -17.31 -2.68
CA VAL A 203 -9.33 -16.89 -1.34
C VAL A 203 -10.51 -16.48 -0.45
N LYS A 204 -11.45 -15.67 -0.95
CA LYS A 204 -12.65 -15.28 -0.19
C LYS A 204 -13.52 -16.47 0.19
N LYS A 205 -13.68 -17.45 -0.69
CA LYS A 205 -14.42 -18.68 -0.37
C LYS A 205 -13.77 -19.44 0.78
N MET A 206 -12.44 -19.57 0.81
CA MET A 206 -11.72 -20.22 1.90
C MET A 206 -11.89 -19.49 3.25
N PHE A 207 -11.86 -18.16 3.24
CA PHE A 207 -12.11 -17.36 4.46
C PHE A 207 -13.53 -17.53 5.02
N ASN A 208 -14.51 -17.84 4.18
CA ASN A 208 -15.92 -18.03 4.55
C ASN A 208 -16.28 -19.51 4.74
N ASP A 209 -15.35 -20.45 4.57
CA ASP A 209 -15.56 -21.88 4.75
C ASP A 209 -15.38 -22.28 6.22
N THR A 210 -16.50 -22.34 6.94
CA THR A 210 -16.51 -22.70 8.38
C THR A 210 -16.04 -24.13 8.66
N ALA A 211 -16.17 -25.05 7.71
CA ALA A 211 -15.66 -26.40 7.85
C ALA A 211 -14.13 -26.43 7.76
N LEU A 212 -13.58 -25.70 6.80
CA LEU A 212 -12.13 -25.52 6.66
C LEU A 212 -11.56 -24.80 7.87
N GLU A 213 -12.21 -23.74 8.36
CA GLU A 213 -11.81 -23.01 9.56
C GLU A 213 -11.73 -23.92 10.79
N ALA A 214 -12.76 -24.74 11.03
CA ALA A 214 -12.78 -25.69 12.15
C ALA A 214 -11.69 -26.76 12.05
N GLU A 215 -11.41 -27.27 10.84
CA GLU A 215 -10.33 -28.24 10.61
C GLU A 215 -8.94 -27.63 10.90
N LEU A 216 -8.71 -26.39 10.46
CA LEU A 216 -7.48 -25.66 10.73
C LEU A 216 -7.30 -25.32 12.20
N ASP A 217 -8.37 -24.92 12.89
CA ASP A 217 -8.32 -24.62 14.32
C ASP A 217 -7.89 -25.85 15.14
N VAL A 218 -8.43 -27.03 14.83
CA VAL A 218 -8.02 -28.30 15.45
C VAL A 218 -6.54 -28.61 15.20
N ALA A 219 -6.03 -28.23 14.01
CA ALA A 219 -4.62 -28.40 13.63
C ALA A 219 -3.69 -27.32 14.19
N GLY A 220 -4.22 -26.33 14.92
CA GLY A 220 -3.45 -25.24 15.50
C GLY A 220 -3.17 -24.09 14.54
N TYR A 221 -4.02 -23.88 13.54
CA TYR A 221 -3.92 -22.79 12.56
C TYR A 221 -5.16 -21.89 12.58
N GLN A 222 -4.98 -20.63 12.25
CA GLN A 222 -6.09 -19.70 11.97
C GLN A 222 -5.77 -18.80 10.79
N PHE A 223 -6.76 -18.50 9.97
CA PHE A 223 -6.62 -17.55 8.89
C PHE A 223 -6.51 -16.11 9.38
N SER A 224 -5.70 -15.31 8.69
CA SER A 224 -5.68 -13.87 8.80
C SER A 224 -5.36 -13.23 7.43
N SER A 225 -5.60 -11.94 7.33
CA SER A 225 -5.42 -11.20 6.08
C SER A 225 -4.31 -10.15 6.19
N ALA A 226 -3.40 -10.17 5.22
CA ALA A 226 -2.41 -9.11 5.01
C ALA A 226 -2.88 -8.04 4.00
N ASN A 227 -4.18 -7.94 3.72
CA ASN A 227 -4.73 -6.96 2.79
C ASN A 227 -4.55 -5.51 3.27
N SER A 228 -4.63 -4.55 2.35
CA SER A 228 -4.46 -3.12 2.64
C SER A 228 -5.50 -2.54 3.60
N ILE A 229 -6.60 -3.26 3.83
CA ILE A 229 -7.68 -2.88 4.77
C ILE A 229 -7.32 -3.12 6.24
N ASN A 230 -6.33 -3.96 6.54
CA ASN A 230 -5.86 -4.15 7.92
C ASN A 230 -5.28 -2.84 8.47
N ILE A 231 -5.74 -2.42 9.66
CA ILE A 231 -5.26 -1.18 10.30
C ILE A 231 -3.75 -1.22 10.59
N GLY A 232 -3.19 -2.42 10.82
CA GLY A 232 -1.75 -2.66 10.96
C GLY A 232 -0.95 -2.39 9.68
N ARG A 233 -1.62 -2.23 8.52
CA ARG A 233 -1.02 -1.76 7.27
C ARG A 233 -1.22 -0.27 7.02
N LEU A 234 -2.28 0.32 7.53
CA LEU A 234 -2.56 1.73 7.34
C LEU A 234 -1.64 2.61 8.21
N ILE A 235 -1.60 2.34 9.50
CA ILE A 235 -0.92 3.22 10.47
C ILE A 235 0.59 3.35 10.21
N PRO A 236 1.35 2.28 9.88
CA PRO A 236 2.77 2.44 9.56
C PRO A 236 3.06 3.41 8.41
N GLN A 237 2.11 3.58 7.50
CA GLN A 237 2.25 4.49 6.36
C GLN A 237 2.16 5.97 6.76
N VAL A 238 1.59 6.30 7.90
CA VAL A 238 1.57 7.69 8.41
C VAL A 238 2.98 8.17 8.70
N ALA A 239 3.85 7.27 9.17
CA ALA A 239 5.20 7.60 9.61
C ALA A 239 6.07 8.23 8.50
N TYR A 240 6.00 7.73 7.27
CA TYR A 240 6.85 8.27 6.20
C TYR A 240 6.43 9.68 5.73
N TYR A 241 5.18 10.08 5.92
CA TYR A 241 4.78 11.46 5.65
C TYR A 241 5.28 12.44 6.73
N VAL A 242 5.22 12.01 8.00
CA VAL A 242 5.80 12.78 9.10
C VAL A 242 7.31 12.91 8.92
N TYR A 243 7.99 11.81 8.60
CA TYR A 243 9.41 11.77 8.32
C TYR A 243 9.80 12.68 7.14
N ALA A 244 9.09 12.60 6.02
CA ALA A 244 9.33 13.43 4.85
C ALA A 244 9.21 14.93 5.18
N TYR A 245 8.16 15.33 5.88
CA TYR A 245 7.99 16.72 6.30
C TYR A 245 9.13 17.19 7.20
N ALA A 246 9.50 16.38 8.19
CA ALA A 246 10.60 16.68 9.09
C ALA A 246 11.94 16.82 8.37
N LYS A 247 12.20 15.99 7.33
CA LYS A 247 13.41 16.12 6.51
C LYS A 247 13.41 17.33 5.60
N LEU A 248 12.27 17.72 5.02
CA LEU A 248 12.16 18.98 4.28
C LEU A 248 12.48 20.18 5.18
N TYR A 249 11.96 20.20 6.40
CA TYR A 249 12.26 21.23 7.39
C TYR A 249 13.75 21.22 7.77
N LYS A 250 14.31 20.06 8.10
CA LYS A 250 15.73 19.91 8.46
C LYS A 250 16.67 20.45 7.38
N ASN A 251 16.34 20.17 6.13
CA ASN A 251 17.15 20.57 4.97
C ASN A 251 16.93 22.03 4.53
N GLY A 252 16.06 22.77 5.25
CA GLY A 252 15.75 24.17 4.93
C GLY A 252 14.91 24.36 3.66
N ALA A 253 14.30 23.29 3.15
CA ALA A 253 13.43 23.34 1.97
C ALA A 253 12.09 24.02 2.28
N ILE A 254 11.64 23.93 3.53
CA ILE A 254 10.44 24.59 4.07
C ILE A 254 10.77 25.26 5.40
N ALA A 255 10.04 26.33 5.70
CA ALA A 255 10.04 26.96 7.01
C ALA A 255 9.20 26.15 8.03
N LYS A 256 9.32 26.47 9.31
CA LYS A 256 8.49 25.90 10.35
C LYS A 256 7.01 26.20 10.07
N ASP A 257 6.17 25.18 10.18
CA ASP A 257 4.71 25.25 9.94
C ASP A 257 4.32 25.65 8.50
N GLU A 258 5.28 25.70 7.57
CA GLU A 258 5.01 25.91 6.16
C GLU A 258 4.21 24.74 5.59
N LYS A 259 3.11 25.04 4.90
CA LYS A 259 2.25 24.01 4.32
C LYS A 259 2.86 23.43 3.05
N ILE A 260 2.69 22.12 2.89
CA ILE A 260 3.10 21.39 1.69
C ILE A 260 1.88 20.74 1.03
N ASN A 261 2.00 20.44 -0.27
CA ASN A 261 1.08 19.54 -0.96
C ASN A 261 1.64 18.11 -0.95
N VAL A 262 0.76 17.12 -0.95
CA VAL A 262 1.12 15.70 -1.06
C VAL A 262 0.35 15.10 -2.24
N VAL A 263 1.08 14.53 -3.21
CA VAL A 263 0.52 13.84 -4.38
C VAL A 263 0.73 12.35 -4.23
N VAL A 264 -0.34 11.58 -4.39
CA VAL A 264 -0.29 10.14 -4.20
C VAL A 264 -0.90 9.39 -5.39
N PRO A 265 -0.13 8.50 -6.06
CA PRO A 265 -0.72 7.57 -7.01
C PRO A 265 -1.63 6.61 -6.26
N THR A 266 -2.92 6.61 -6.58
CA THR A 266 -3.93 6.06 -5.69
C THR A 266 -4.74 4.94 -6.37
N GLY A 267 -4.71 3.75 -5.74
CA GLY A 267 -5.61 2.63 -6.01
C GLY A 267 -6.54 2.41 -4.81
N ASN A 268 -6.17 1.54 -3.88
CA ASN A 268 -6.98 1.16 -2.71
C ASN A 268 -7.05 2.23 -1.59
N PHE A 269 -6.64 3.44 -1.86
CA PHE A 269 -6.74 4.62 -0.99
C PHE A 269 -5.92 4.56 0.32
N GLY A 270 -5.20 3.48 0.61
CA GLY A 270 -4.46 3.33 1.87
C GLY A 270 -3.36 4.38 2.05
N ASN A 271 -2.57 4.60 1.03
CA ASN A 271 -1.44 5.52 1.06
C ASN A 271 -1.89 6.98 1.26
N ILE A 272 -2.84 7.48 0.44
CA ILE A 272 -3.33 8.86 0.60
C ILE A 272 -4.13 9.05 1.90
N LEU A 273 -4.81 8.01 2.39
CA LEU A 273 -5.48 8.03 3.69
C LEU A 273 -4.46 8.18 4.83
N ALA A 274 -3.29 7.58 4.72
CA ALA A 274 -2.20 7.79 5.68
C ALA A 274 -1.71 9.24 5.68
N ALA A 275 -1.61 9.90 4.53
CA ALA A 275 -1.34 11.33 4.44
C ALA A 275 -2.46 12.18 5.07
N PHE A 276 -3.73 11.78 4.86
CA PHE A 276 -4.87 12.40 5.54
C PHE A 276 -4.79 12.24 7.06
N TYR A 277 -4.37 11.08 7.55
CA TYR A 277 -4.14 10.88 9.00
C TYR A 277 -3.01 11.78 9.50
N ALA A 278 -1.88 11.85 8.79
CA ALA A 278 -0.77 12.74 9.14
C ALA A 278 -1.22 14.20 9.24
N LYS A 279 -2.01 14.68 8.26
CA LYS A 279 -2.62 16.02 8.30
C LYS A 279 -3.47 16.22 9.55
N ASN A 280 -4.32 15.27 9.89
CA ASN A 280 -5.20 15.35 11.07
C ASN A 280 -4.44 15.14 12.40
N MET A 281 -3.23 14.61 12.38
CA MET A 281 -2.31 14.61 13.53
C MET A 281 -1.66 15.98 13.75
N GLY A 282 -1.84 16.93 12.83
CA GLY A 282 -1.30 18.30 12.92
C GLY A 282 -0.18 18.60 11.91
N LEU A 283 0.17 17.67 11.01
CA LEU A 283 1.16 17.94 9.97
C LEU A 283 0.64 19.02 9.00
N PRO A 284 1.43 20.09 8.71
CA PRO A 284 0.97 21.16 7.83
C PRO A 284 0.89 20.74 6.36
N ILE A 285 -0.21 20.09 6.00
CA ILE A 285 -0.52 19.69 4.61
C ILE A 285 -1.62 20.61 4.07
N ALA A 286 -1.36 21.30 2.97
CA ALA A 286 -2.33 22.14 2.29
C ALA A 286 -3.32 21.29 1.51
N LYS A 287 -2.83 20.51 0.54
CA LYS A 287 -3.64 19.67 -0.34
C LYS A 287 -3.18 18.22 -0.35
N LEU A 288 -4.16 17.34 -0.45
CA LEU A 288 -4.01 15.92 -0.72
C LEU A 288 -4.46 15.67 -2.16
N ILE A 289 -3.51 15.41 -3.04
CA ILE A 289 -3.74 15.29 -4.47
C ILE A 289 -3.83 13.81 -4.83
N CYS A 290 -5.04 13.36 -5.11
CA CYS A 290 -5.36 11.98 -5.47
C CYS A 290 -5.17 11.78 -6.97
N ALA A 291 -4.14 11.06 -7.36
CA ALA A 291 -3.84 10.76 -8.74
C ALA A 291 -4.41 9.40 -9.15
N SER A 292 -5.22 9.38 -10.21
CA SER A 292 -5.77 8.17 -10.83
C SER A 292 -5.10 7.89 -12.17
N ASN A 293 -5.05 6.63 -12.59
CA ASN A 293 -4.80 6.26 -13.98
C ASN A 293 -6.12 6.26 -14.78
N GLU A 294 -6.19 5.60 -15.92
CA GLU A 294 -7.42 5.54 -16.74
C GLU A 294 -8.60 4.87 -16.03
N ASN A 295 -8.37 4.05 -14.98
CA ASN A 295 -9.40 3.60 -14.06
C ASN A 295 -9.73 4.73 -13.06
N LYS A 296 -10.32 5.79 -13.56
CA LYS A 296 -10.46 7.09 -12.88
C LYS A 296 -11.67 7.20 -11.95
N VAL A 297 -12.07 6.12 -11.30
CA VAL A 297 -13.23 6.12 -10.38
C VAL A 297 -13.10 7.15 -9.25
N LEU A 298 -11.88 7.32 -8.72
CA LEU A 298 -11.63 8.31 -7.66
C LEU A 298 -11.66 9.76 -8.18
N TYR A 299 -11.12 10.01 -9.36
CA TYR A 299 -11.24 11.32 -10.01
C TYR A 299 -12.70 11.72 -10.20
N ASP A 300 -13.51 10.81 -10.74
CA ASP A 300 -14.95 11.07 -10.93
C ASP A 300 -15.65 11.30 -9.60
N PHE A 301 -15.31 10.52 -8.55
CA PHE A 301 -15.84 10.72 -7.20
C PHE A 301 -15.50 12.10 -6.63
N PHE A 302 -14.24 12.52 -6.65
CA PHE A 302 -13.87 13.84 -6.14
C PHE A 302 -14.47 14.99 -6.96
N SER A 303 -14.69 14.79 -8.25
CA SER A 303 -15.30 15.79 -9.13
C SER A 303 -16.80 15.92 -8.92
N THR A 304 -17.52 14.80 -8.75
CA THR A 304 -19.00 14.76 -8.76
C THR A 304 -19.64 14.54 -7.40
N GLY A 305 -18.91 13.95 -6.44
CA GLY A 305 -19.48 13.45 -5.18
C GLY A 305 -20.16 12.08 -5.32
N THR A 306 -20.12 11.48 -6.50
CA THR A 306 -20.71 10.16 -6.76
C THR A 306 -19.60 9.15 -7.02
N TYR A 307 -19.60 8.06 -6.26
CA TYR A 307 -18.75 6.89 -6.51
C TYR A 307 -19.53 5.89 -7.34
N ASP A 308 -19.01 5.53 -8.52
CA ASP A 308 -19.68 4.62 -9.47
C ASP A 308 -18.67 3.60 -10.02
N ARG A 309 -18.85 2.31 -9.64
CA ARG A 309 -18.03 1.20 -10.12
C ARG A 309 -18.55 0.55 -11.40
N ASN A 310 -19.71 0.98 -11.89
CA ASN A 310 -20.35 0.42 -13.09
C ASN A 310 -19.67 0.97 -14.35
N ARG A 311 -18.47 0.50 -14.62
CA ARG A 311 -17.63 0.89 -15.74
C ARG A 311 -16.73 -0.26 -16.15
N ASP A 312 -16.15 -0.18 -17.35
CA ASP A 312 -15.18 -1.14 -17.81
C ASP A 312 -13.89 -1.06 -17.01
N PHE A 313 -13.28 -2.22 -16.76
CA PHE A 313 -11.96 -2.33 -16.15
C PHE A 313 -10.89 -2.22 -17.25
N ILE A 314 -9.93 -1.33 -17.06
CA ILE A 314 -8.85 -1.04 -18.00
C ILE A 314 -7.54 -1.57 -17.44
N LEU A 315 -6.84 -2.43 -18.19
CA LEU A 315 -5.48 -2.82 -17.86
C LEU A 315 -4.51 -1.73 -18.31
N THR A 316 -3.69 -1.24 -17.37
CA THR A 316 -2.74 -0.17 -17.62
C THR A 316 -1.31 -0.55 -17.30
N SER A 317 -0.35 0.33 -17.61
CA SER A 317 1.06 0.17 -17.22
C SER A 317 1.30 0.43 -15.72
N SER A 318 0.30 0.91 -14.98
CA SER A 318 0.34 1.15 -13.53
C SER A 318 -0.64 0.22 -12.76
N PRO A 319 -0.40 -1.10 -12.76
CA PRO A 319 -1.40 -2.11 -12.38
C PRO A 319 -1.84 -2.04 -10.91
N SER A 320 -1.05 -1.46 -10.01
CA SER A 320 -1.47 -1.29 -8.60
C SER A 320 -2.58 -0.25 -8.42
N MET A 321 -2.87 0.53 -9.47
CA MET A 321 -3.95 1.53 -9.52
C MET A 321 -5.16 1.04 -10.34
N ASP A 322 -5.10 -0.15 -10.94
CA ASP A 322 -6.19 -0.74 -11.70
C ASP A 322 -7.23 -1.29 -10.75
N ILE A 323 -8.18 -0.44 -10.36
CA ILE A 323 -9.25 -0.77 -9.43
C ILE A 323 -10.60 -0.18 -9.86
N LEU A 324 -11.68 -0.86 -9.52
CA LEU A 324 -13.04 -0.33 -9.59
C LEU A 324 -13.61 -0.03 -8.20
N ILE A 325 -13.10 -0.70 -7.15
CA ILE A 325 -13.46 -0.45 -5.76
C ILE A 325 -12.21 -0.08 -4.98
N SER A 326 -12.19 1.15 -4.48
CA SER A 326 -11.13 1.70 -3.64
C SER A 326 -11.44 1.44 -2.18
N SER A 327 -10.94 0.33 -1.64
CA SER A 327 -11.41 -0.25 -0.36
C SER A 327 -11.24 0.66 0.84
N ASN A 328 -10.11 1.36 0.98
CA ASN A 328 -9.88 2.23 2.15
C ASN A 328 -10.60 3.58 2.06
N LEU A 329 -11.22 3.91 0.91
CA LEU A 329 -12.05 5.10 0.79
C LEU A 329 -13.21 5.07 1.80
N GLU A 330 -13.72 3.89 2.15
CA GLU A 330 -14.75 3.72 3.18
C GLU A 330 -14.37 4.39 4.51
N ARG A 331 -13.09 4.38 4.88
CA ARG A 331 -12.62 5.06 6.10
C ARG A 331 -12.74 6.59 6.00
N LEU A 332 -12.48 7.16 4.83
CA LEU A 332 -12.69 8.58 4.59
C LEU A 332 -14.19 8.91 4.58
N ILE A 333 -15.00 8.11 3.89
CA ILE A 333 -16.47 8.29 3.84
C ILE A 333 -17.05 8.28 5.26
N TYR A 334 -16.66 7.32 6.10
CA TYR A 334 -17.06 7.27 7.50
C TYR A 334 -16.70 8.55 8.25
N ARG A 335 -15.48 9.08 8.07
CA ARG A 335 -15.02 10.32 8.74
C ARG A 335 -15.82 11.54 8.29
N ILE A 336 -16.01 11.74 7.00
CA ILE A 336 -16.74 12.89 6.47
C ILE A 336 -18.27 12.77 6.69
N ALA A 337 -18.78 11.56 6.97
CA ALA A 337 -20.13 11.34 7.44
C ALA A 337 -20.35 11.73 8.92
N GLY A 338 -19.31 12.25 9.60
CA GLY A 338 -19.37 12.61 11.01
C GLY A 338 -19.16 11.41 11.95
N ASN A 339 -18.50 10.35 11.48
CA ASN A 339 -18.34 9.06 12.16
C ASN A 339 -19.70 8.34 12.39
N ASP A 340 -20.64 8.53 11.49
CA ASP A 340 -21.96 7.91 11.52
C ASP A 340 -21.90 6.54 10.81
N ALA A 341 -21.94 5.47 11.61
CA ALA A 341 -21.85 4.10 11.11
C ALA A 341 -23.09 3.69 10.28
N GLU A 342 -24.27 4.16 10.62
CA GLU A 342 -25.50 3.83 9.88
C GLU A 342 -25.49 4.49 8.50
N LYS A 343 -25.11 5.77 8.43
CA LYS A 343 -24.96 6.50 7.17
C LYS A 343 -23.91 5.88 6.27
N ASN A 344 -22.76 5.48 6.83
CA ASN A 344 -21.72 4.79 6.08
C ASN A 344 -22.18 3.41 5.59
N THR A 345 -22.84 2.63 6.43
CA THR A 345 -23.36 1.29 6.07
C THR A 345 -24.30 1.39 4.87
N LYS A 346 -25.24 2.35 4.89
CA LYS A 346 -26.18 2.56 3.79
C LYS A 346 -25.43 2.81 2.46
N MET A 347 -24.43 3.68 2.45
CA MET A 347 -23.64 3.95 1.23
C MET A 347 -22.87 2.73 0.75
N MET A 348 -22.33 1.90 1.66
CA MET A 348 -21.64 0.66 1.29
C MET A 348 -22.61 -0.42 0.79
N GLU A 349 -23.82 -0.47 1.29
CA GLU A 349 -24.89 -1.31 0.76
C GLU A 349 -25.30 -0.87 -0.65
N GLU A 350 -25.51 0.42 -0.90
CA GLU A 350 -25.77 0.98 -2.22
C GLU A 350 -24.63 0.63 -3.21
N LEU A 351 -23.38 0.74 -2.76
CA LEU A 351 -22.21 0.31 -3.58
C LEU A 351 -22.26 -1.18 -3.92
N SER A 352 -22.70 -2.00 -2.98
CA SER A 352 -22.77 -3.46 -3.17
C SER A 352 -23.91 -3.85 -4.13
N THR A 353 -25.09 -3.25 -3.97
CA THR A 353 -26.32 -3.59 -4.72
C THR A 353 -26.41 -2.89 -6.05
N ASP A 354 -26.22 -1.56 -6.05
CA ASP A 354 -26.41 -0.69 -7.21
C ASP A 354 -25.12 -0.34 -7.93
N GLY A 355 -23.99 -0.67 -7.31
CA GLY A 355 -22.65 -0.36 -7.82
C GLY A 355 -22.24 1.11 -7.66
N LYS A 356 -23.04 1.92 -6.98
CA LYS A 356 -22.79 3.36 -6.80
C LYS A 356 -23.43 3.92 -5.54
N TYR A 357 -22.88 5.02 -5.04
CA TYR A 357 -23.48 5.87 -4.01
C TYR A 357 -23.10 7.34 -4.24
N ALA A 358 -23.82 8.25 -3.62
CA ALA A 358 -23.51 9.69 -3.62
C ALA A 358 -23.37 10.22 -2.19
N ILE A 359 -22.38 11.08 -1.97
CA ILE A 359 -22.23 11.81 -0.69
C ILE A 359 -23.08 13.07 -0.68
N THR A 360 -23.43 13.55 0.53
CA THR A 360 -24.19 14.79 0.69
C THR A 360 -23.30 16.02 0.47
N ASP A 361 -23.91 17.19 0.28
CA ASP A 361 -23.18 18.45 0.13
C ASP A 361 -22.33 18.79 1.37
N GLU A 362 -22.82 18.47 2.59
CA GLU A 362 -22.08 18.65 3.83
C GLU A 362 -20.84 17.75 3.88
N MET A 363 -20.95 16.50 3.44
CA MET A 363 -19.80 15.58 3.32
C MET A 363 -18.83 16.09 2.26
N ARG A 364 -19.34 16.57 1.13
CA ARG A 364 -18.50 17.11 0.04
C ARG A 364 -17.71 18.33 0.50
N ALA A 365 -18.28 19.21 1.31
CA ALA A 365 -17.57 20.36 1.87
C ALA A 365 -16.35 19.96 2.72
N GLN A 366 -16.36 18.78 3.34
CA GLN A 366 -15.21 18.26 4.10
C GLN A 366 -14.10 17.69 3.23
N LEU A 367 -14.30 17.57 1.92
CA LEU A 367 -13.27 17.16 0.95
C LEU A 367 -12.50 18.36 0.35
N ALA A 368 -12.66 19.57 0.86
CA ALA A 368 -12.04 20.78 0.32
C ALA A 368 -10.49 20.71 0.26
N ASP A 369 -9.87 19.88 1.10
CA ASP A 369 -8.42 19.65 1.09
C ASP A 369 -7.97 18.63 0.06
N PHE A 370 -8.89 17.90 -0.56
CA PHE A 370 -8.59 16.97 -1.63
C PHE A 370 -8.70 17.62 -3.00
N TYR A 371 -7.82 17.22 -3.90
CA TYR A 371 -7.91 17.47 -5.33
C TYR A 371 -7.73 16.13 -6.04
N GLY A 372 -8.60 15.79 -6.95
CA GLY A 372 -8.53 14.57 -7.76
C GLY A 372 -8.33 14.90 -9.23
N ASN A 373 -7.44 14.17 -9.91
CA ASN A 373 -7.30 14.17 -11.35
C ASN A 373 -6.75 12.82 -11.83
N TYR A 374 -6.62 12.64 -13.14
CA TYR A 374 -6.10 11.40 -13.73
C TYR A 374 -5.11 11.68 -14.85
N THR A 375 -4.30 10.65 -15.17
CA THR A 375 -3.34 10.66 -16.27
C THR A 375 -3.62 9.46 -17.17
N SER A 376 -3.69 9.66 -18.48
CA SER A 376 -3.83 8.58 -19.46
C SER A 376 -2.51 7.83 -19.65
N GLU A 377 -2.55 6.66 -20.31
CA GLU A 377 -1.34 5.88 -20.64
C GLU A 377 -0.37 6.70 -21.51
N GLU A 378 -0.89 7.45 -22.50
CA GLU A 378 -0.07 8.32 -23.35
C GLU A 378 0.58 9.43 -22.53
N GLU A 379 -0.17 10.09 -21.63
CA GLU A 379 0.36 11.15 -20.76
C GLU A 379 1.37 10.58 -19.78
N THR A 380 1.15 9.37 -19.24
CA THR A 380 2.07 8.66 -18.36
C THR A 380 3.42 8.43 -19.04
N ALA A 381 3.42 7.89 -20.26
CA ALA A 381 4.64 7.69 -21.03
C ALA A 381 5.37 9.01 -21.33
N LYS A 382 4.64 10.06 -21.72
CA LYS A 382 5.21 11.41 -21.92
C LYS A 382 5.84 11.98 -20.65
N THR A 383 5.22 11.75 -19.49
CA THR A 383 5.73 12.24 -18.21
C THR A 383 7.04 11.55 -17.84
N ILE A 384 7.14 10.22 -18.02
CA ILE A 384 8.40 9.46 -17.81
C ILE A 384 9.50 10.04 -18.69
N LYS A 385 9.24 10.15 -20.00
CA LYS A 385 10.21 10.63 -20.96
C LYS A 385 10.67 12.06 -20.66
N LYS A 386 9.73 12.98 -20.42
CA LYS A 386 10.02 14.37 -20.12
C LYS A 386 10.89 14.51 -18.88
N LEU A 387 10.52 13.86 -17.77
CA LEU A 387 11.27 13.97 -16.52
C LEU A 387 12.69 13.45 -16.69
N TYR A 388 12.87 12.34 -17.39
CA TYR A 388 14.18 11.79 -17.70
C TYR A 388 15.00 12.74 -18.57
N GLU A 389 14.43 13.29 -19.65
CA GLU A 389 15.13 14.20 -20.56
C GLU A 389 15.53 15.53 -19.88
N ASP A 390 14.66 16.06 -19.00
CA ASP A 390 14.89 17.33 -18.33
C ASP A 390 15.87 17.22 -17.14
N THR A 391 15.86 16.10 -16.42
CA THR A 391 16.56 15.99 -15.13
C THR A 391 17.51 14.78 -15.01
N GLY A 392 17.39 13.79 -15.88
CA GLY A 392 18.04 12.48 -15.73
C GLY A 392 17.39 11.56 -14.69
N TYR A 393 16.40 12.03 -13.92
CA TYR A 393 15.69 11.22 -12.93
C TYR A 393 14.65 10.33 -13.59
N ILE A 394 14.69 9.03 -13.27
CA ILE A 394 13.78 8.04 -13.84
C ILE A 394 12.79 7.59 -12.76
N ILE A 395 11.52 7.68 -13.07
CA ILE A 395 10.42 7.27 -12.19
C ILE A 395 9.66 6.08 -12.76
N ASP A 396 8.98 5.32 -11.89
CA ASP A 396 8.08 4.25 -12.32
C ASP A 396 6.76 4.78 -12.87
N THR A 397 5.98 3.89 -13.48
CA THR A 397 4.71 4.23 -14.13
C THR A 397 3.67 4.82 -13.17
N HIS A 398 3.59 4.33 -11.93
CA HIS A 398 2.68 4.86 -10.92
C HIS A 398 3.07 6.27 -10.48
N THR A 399 4.35 6.49 -10.23
CA THR A 399 4.90 7.82 -9.90
C THR A 399 4.69 8.79 -11.05
N ALA A 400 4.79 8.31 -12.30
CA ALA A 400 4.54 9.13 -13.49
C ALA A 400 3.08 9.58 -13.59
N VAL A 401 2.12 8.72 -13.24
CA VAL A 401 0.71 9.13 -13.11
C VAL A 401 0.58 10.27 -12.11
N ALA A 402 1.22 10.16 -10.94
CA ALA A 402 1.17 11.20 -9.90
C ALA A 402 1.83 12.51 -10.38
N ALA A 403 2.99 12.46 -11.03
CA ALA A 403 3.67 13.63 -11.57
C ALA A 403 2.84 14.33 -12.66
N GLY A 404 2.20 13.57 -13.55
CA GLY A 404 1.29 14.11 -14.57
C GLY A 404 0.05 14.78 -13.97
N VAL A 405 -0.51 14.21 -12.90
CA VAL A 405 -1.62 14.85 -12.16
C VAL A 405 -1.15 16.11 -11.44
N TYR A 406 0.08 16.13 -10.90
CA TYR A 406 0.64 17.34 -10.31
C TYR A 406 0.78 18.48 -11.32
N ASP A 407 1.21 18.18 -12.54
CA ASP A 407 1.26 19.18 -13.62
C ASP A 407 -0.14 19.74 -13.95
N LYS A 408 -1.17 18.90 -13.95
CA LYS A 408 -2.57 19.34 -14.11
C LYS A 408 -3.03 20.20 -12.95
N TYR A 409 -2.70 19.81 -11.71
CA TYR A 409 -3.02 20.59 -10.52
C TYR A 409 -2.43 22.01 -10.59
N LYS A 410 -1.15 22.15 -10.96
CA LYS A 410 -0.52 23.47 -11.14
C LYS A 410 -1.25 24.33 -12.19
N LYS A 411 -1.68 23.71 -13.29
CA LYS A 411 -2.43 24.43 -14.35
C LYS A 411 -3.83 24.84 -13.90
N ASP A 412 -4.53 23.97 -13.19
CA ASP A 412 -5.91 24.21 -12.79
C ASP A 412 -6.03 25.22 -11.65
N THR A 413 -5.05 25.26 -10.75
CA THR A 413 -5.09 26.09 -9.54
C THR A 413 -4.19 27.32 -9.59
N GLY A 414 -3.17 27.32 -10.45
CA GLY A 414 -2.11 28.33 -10.45
C GLY A 414 -1.12 28.21 -9.27
N ASP A 415 -1.24 27.17 -8.45
CA ASP A 415 -0.34 26.94 -7.31
C ASP A 415 0.99 26.32 -7.79
N THR A 416 1.98 27.17 -7.99
CA THR A 416 3.36 26.80 -8.38
C THR A 416 4.36 27.01 -7.24
N GLU A 417 3.93 27.58 -6.12
CA GLU A 417 4.81 28.01 -5.02
C GLU A 417 4.82 27.01 -3.85
N THR A 418 3.70 26.34 -3.59
CA THR A 418 3.60 25.40 -2.48
C THR A 418 4.49 24.19 -2.72
N LYS A 419 5.45 23.96 -1.81
CA LYS A 419 6.33 22.79 -1.86
C LYS A 419 5.51 21.52 -1.90
N THR A 420 5.85 20.62 -2.80
CA THR A 420 5.04 19.43 -3.08
C THR A 420 5.87 18.16 -2.95
N VAL A 421 5.35 17.21 -2.18
CA VAL A 421 5.88 15.84 -2.05
C VAL A 421 5.06 14.92 -2.93
N ILE A 422 5.72 14.18 -3.82
CA ILE A 422 5.12 13.13 -4.66
C ILE A 422 5.54 11.78 -4.08
N ALA A 423 4.59 10.95 -3.71
CA ALA A 423 4.87 9.59 -3.26
C ALA A 423 5.37 8.74 -4.44
N SER A 424 6.65 8.38 -4.43
CA SER A 424 7.28 7.52 -5.42
C SER A 424 7.19 6.06 -4.94
N THR A 425 6.22 5.32 -5.50
CA THR A 425 5.69 4.10 -4.88
C THR A 425 6.33 2.81 -5.35
N ALA A 426 7.10 2.84 -6.42
CA ALA A 426 7.85 1.67 -6.88
C ALA A 426 9.17 2.09 -7.55
N SER A 427 10.16 1.19 -7.48
CA SER A 427 11.39 1.35 -8.23
C SER A 427 11.12 1.21 -9.74
N PRO A 428 11.78 2.03 -10.58
CA PRO A 428 11.73 1.86 -12.04
C PRO A 428 12.08 0.44 -12.51
N PHE A 429 12.97 -0.23 -11.81
CA PHE A 429 13.38 -1.60 -12.14
C PHE A 429 12.27 -2.65 -12.04
N LYS A 430 11.14 -2.32 -11.42
CA LYS A 430 9.99 -3.21 -11.34
C LYS A 430 9.12 -3.19 -12.61
N PHE A 431 9.14 -2.09 -13.32
CA PHE A 431 8.37 -1.83 -14.54
C PHE A 431 9.28 -1.44 -15.71
N THR A 432 10.47 -2.02 -15.75
CA THR A 432 11.58 -1.65 -16.65
C THR A 432 11.14 -1.55 -18.11
N ARG A 433 10.36 -2.53 -18.61
CA ARG A 433 9.90 -2.52 -20.02
C ARG A 433 9.07 -1.28 -20.32
N SER A 434 8.00 -1.03 -19.57
CA SER A 434 7.10 0.12 -19.80
C SER A 434 7.85 1.46 -19.73
N ILE A 435 8.84 1.55 -18.85
CA ILE A 435 9.64 2.75 -18.67
C ILE A 435 10.60 2.95 -19.85
N MET A 436 11.30 1.90 -20.26
CA MET A 436 12.26 1.97 -21.35
C MET A 436 11.57 2.24 -22.69
N ASP A 437 10.43 1.61 -22.94
CA ASP A 437 9.61 1.86 -24.13
C ASP A 437 9.08 3.31 -24.16
N ALA A 438 8.72 3.86 -23.00
CA ALA A 438 8.31 5.27 -22.88
C ALA A 438 9.46 6.25 -23.18
N ILE A 439 10.68 5.93 -22.77
CA ILE A 439 11.88 6.76 -23.03
C ILE A 439 12.26 6.73 -24.51
N ASP A 440 12.38 5.54 -25.10
CA ASP A 440 12.75 5.39 -26.51
C ASP A 440 12.27 4.03 -27.07
N PRO A 441 11.45 4.01 -28.12
CA PRO A 441 10.95 2.78 -28.75
C PRO A 441 12.03 1.80 -29.23
N LYS A 442 13.29 2.25 -29.39
CA LYS A 442 14.41 1.35 -29.76
C LYS A 442 14.63 0.20 -28.79
N TYR A 443 14.15 0.36 -27.55
CA TYR A 443 14.31 -0.63 -26.49
C TYR A 443 13.31 -1.79 -26.55
N ASP A 444 12.23 -1.68 -27.32
CA ASP A 444 11.14 -2.69 -27.41
C ASP A 444 11.64 -4.11 -27.75
N ALA A 445 12.68 -4.24 -28.59
CA ALA A 445 13.24 -5.52 -29.00
C ALA A 445 14.18 -6.18 -27.96
N MET A 446 14.52 -5.49 -26.86
CA MET A 446 15.48 -6.00 -25.85
C MET A 446 14.79 -6.96 -24.88
N GLY A 447 15.56 -7.94 -24.35
CA GLY A 447 15.10 -8.82 -23.29
C GLY A 447 14.95 -8.09 -21.94
N ASP A 448 14.11 -8.62 -21.03
CA ASP A 448 13.80 -7.93 -19.76
C ASP A 448 15.04 -7.62 -18.91
N PHE A 449 15.99 -8.54 -18.80
CA PHE A 449 17.23 -8.31 -18.04
C PHE A 449 18.24 -7.43 -18.78
N GLU A 450 18.24 -7.42 -20.12
CA GLU A 450 19.00 -6.45 -20.91
C GLU A 450 18.46 -5.04 -20.69
N LEU A 451 17.13 -4.88 -20.64
CA LEU A 451 16.49 -3.63 -20.29
C LEU A 451 16.85 -3.15 -18.88
N VAL A 452 16.97 -4.05 -17.91
CA VAL A 452 17.43 -3.74 -16.53
C VAL A 452 18.85 -3.14 -16.58
N ASP A 453 19.77 -3.76 -17.33
CA ASP A 453 21.16 -3.28 -17.44
C ASP A 453 21.21 -1.92 -18.15
N GLU A 454 20.40 -1.74 -19.18
CA GLU A 454 20.31 -0.48 -19.91
C GLU A 454 19.68 0.64 -19.10
N LEU A 455 18.62 0.34 -18.32
CA LEU A 455 18.01 1.29 -17.37
C LEU A 455 19.04 1.76 -16.33
N SER A 456 19.82 0.83 -15.77
CA SER A 456 20.90 1.15 -14.84
C SER A 456 21.93 2.08 -15.49
N ARG A 457 22.30 1.81 -16.75
CA ARG A 457 23.27 2.60 -17.49
C ARG A 457 22.78 4.03 -17.77
N ILE A 458 21.54 4.20 -18.28
CA ILE A 458 21.04 5.51 -18.66
C ILE A 458 20.66 6.36 -17.45
N GLY A 459 20.12 5.74 -16.39
CA GLY A 459 19.76 6.42 -15.15
C GLY A 459 20.92 6.62 -14.18
N ASN A 460 22.10 6.04 -14.48
CA ASN A 460 23.24 6.02 -13.57
C ASN A 460 22.86 5.58 -12.14
N VAL A 461 21.99 4.58 -12.05
CA VAL A 461 21.51 4.01 -10.79
C VAL A 461 21.88 2.54 -10.71
N LYS A 462 22.24 2.08 -9.52
CA LYS A 462 22.59 0.68 -9.30
C LYS A 462 21.34 -0.20 -9.42
N VAL A 463 21.47 -1.35 -10.08
CA VAL A 463 20.41 -2.37 -10.08
C VAL A 463 20.15 -2.81 -8.65
N PRO A 464 18.89 -2.78 -8.17
CA PRO A 464 18.55 -3.24 -6.83
C PRO A 464 18.92 -4.72 -6.62
N GLN A 465 19.37 -5.06 -5.42
CA GLN A 465 19.72 -6.45 -5.09
C GLN A 465 18.55 -7.41 -5.34
N ALA A 466 17.33 -6.99 -5.08
CA ALA A 466 16.11 -7.76 -5.34
C ALA A 466 15.95 -8.18 -6.82
N ILE A 467 16.52 -7.44 -7.76
CA ILE A 467 16.51 -7.75 -9.19
C ILE A 467 17.73 -8.61 -9.56
N GLU A 468 18.91 -8.27 -9.02
CA GLU A 468 20.11 -9.07 -9.27
C GLU A 468 19.96 -10.53 -8.79
N GLU A 469 19.40 -10.72 -7.61
CA GLU A 469 19.18 -12.05 -7.03
C GLU A 469 18.30 -12.94 -7.90
N ILE A 470 17.25 -12.40 -8.50
CA ILE A 470 16.32 -13.21 -9.32
C ILE A 470 16.90 -13.59 -10.68
N ARG A 471 18.00 -12.98 -11.17
CA ARG A 471 18.60 -13.33 -12.46
C ARG A 471 18.95 -14.81 -12.53
N THR A 472 19.52 -15.33 -11.45
CA THR A 472 20.04 -16.70 -11.37
C THR A 472 19.38 -17.55 -10.29
N ALA A 473 18.41 -17.01 -9.55
CA ALA A 473 17.74 -17.73 -8.48
C ALA A 473 17.01 -18.96 -9.01
N PRO A 474 17.11 -20.11 -8.32
CA PRO A 474 16.35 -21.31 -8.68
C PRO A 474 14.85 -21.09 -8.41
N VAL A 475 14.03 -21.73 -9.22
CA VAL A 475 12.59 -21.81 -8.96
C VAL A 475 12.37 -22.71 -7.73
N LEU A 476 11.72 -22.16 -6.71
CA LEU A 476 11.40 -22.85 -5.45
C LEU A 476 9.91 -23.22 -5.35
N HIS A 477 9.08 -22.55 -6.14
CA HIS A 477 7.63 -22.75 -6.15
C HIS A 477 7.18 -22.92 -7.60
N ASP A 478 6.79 -24.15 -7.97
CA ASP A 478 6.35 -24.52 -9.31
C ASP A 478 4.92 -25.08 -9.36
N THR A 479 4.24 -25.06 -8.20
CA THR A 479 2.87 -25.58 -8.10
C THR A 479 1.90 -24.69 -8.88
N VAL A 480 1.09 -25.33 -9.72
CA VAL A 480 -0.04 -24.73 -10.45
C VAL A 480 -1.27 -25.58 -10.19
N CYS A 481 -2.43 -24.96 -10.00
CA CYS A 481 -3.69 -25.67 -9.76
C CYS A 481 -4.89 -24.96 -10.43
N GLU A 482 -6.02 -25.66 -10.48
CA GLU A 482 -7.32 -25.06 -10.77
C GLU A 482 -7.83 -24.28 -9.55
N VAL A 483 -8.76 -23.34 -9.77
CA VAL A 483 -9.32 -22.52 -8.68
C VAL A 483 -10.00 -23.37 -7.60
N GLU A 484 -10.65 -24.44 -8.01
CA GLU A 484 -11.35 -25.39 -7.13
C GLU A 484 -10.40 -26.21 -6.26
N GLU A 485 -9.13 -26.33 -6.64
CA GLU A 485 -8.11 -27.11 -5.94
C GLU A 485 -7.34 -26.27 -4.87
N MET A 486 -7.55 -24.96 -4.85
CA MET A 486 -6.86 -24.05 -3.92
C MET A 486 -6.93 -24.51 -2.44
N PRO A 487 -8.11 -24.93 -1.90
CA PRO A 487 -8.19 -25.40 -0.53
C PRO A 487 -7.31 -26.63 -0.24
N GLN A 488 -7.23 -27.57 -1.19
CA GLN A 488 -6.40 -28.78 -1.05
C GLN A 488 -4.92 -28.45 -1.04
N VAL A 489 -4.50 -27.44 -1.84
CA VAL A 489 -3.10 -26.98 -1.83
C VAL A 489 -2.76 -26.33 -0.48
N VAL A 490 -3.65 -25.53 0.11
CA VAL A 490 -3.46 -24.95 1.44
C VAL A 490 -3.32 -26.06 2.48
N LYS A 491 -4.24 -27.02 2.52
CA LYS A 491 -4.20 -28.17 3.44
C LYS A 491 -2.89 -28.94 3.31
N LYS A 492 -2.49 -29.29 2.11
CA LYS A 492 -1.24 -30.01 1.83
C LYS A 492 -0.02 -29.24 2.37
N PHE A 493 0.02 -27.92 2.15
CA PHE A 493 1.11 -27.08 2.65
C PHE A 493 1.16 -27.03 4.18
N LEU A 494 0.01 -27.00 4.83
CA LEU A 494 -0.10 -26.98 6.28
C LEU A 494 0.05 -28.38 6.94
N GLY A 495 -0.02 -29.44 6.15
CA GLY A 495 0.05 -30.82 6.65
C GLY A 495 -1.25 -31.31 7.29
N VAL A 496 -2.41 -30.83 6.81
CA VAL A 496 -3.75 -31.10 7.32
C VAL A 496 -4.56 -31.92 6.33
#